data_0f1b970197a497131a8d5a6e121e8baf
#
_entry.id   0f1b970197a497131a8d5a6e121e8baf
#
_cell.length_a   1.000
_cell.length_b   1.000
_cell.length_c   1.000
_cell.angle_alpha   90.00
_cell.angle_beta   90.00
_cell.angle_gamma   90.00
#
_symmetry.space_group_name_H-M   'P 1'
#
loop_
_entity.id
_entity.type
_entity.pdbx_description
1 polymer ?
#
loop_
_entity_poly.entity_id
_entity_poly.type
_entity_poly.pdbx_seq_one_letter_code
_entity_poly.pdbx_strand_id
1 'polypeptide(L)'
;MSASEQRAGVLAVVSAYSVWGVTPIYYKWVEFAGPLEVSAHRIVWALLILMGLVALRRQWHGVRALSATELGWLAVSGALLFTNWLVFVWALQNGRIVETSLGYYINPLITVALGVVFLGERLRWPQTVALVLAGAGVVNEVVAFGALPWAGLTLAITFGFYGLVRKRIRIDSAVGLGVETGLALPVALAYLAWQAARSEGSMITGSGGEVALMALGGLVTVIPLVLFAAAANRLSLVVIGFFQFLAPTLTLLVAAFYYHQPIADGQWLTFGCIWAALGTLSAESLHQSWRLRRHLVRL
;
A
#
# COMPACT_ATOMS: atom_id res chain seq x y z
N MET A 1 16.23 -11.88 -14.01
CA MET A 1 16.42 -11.41 -12.59
C MET A 1 17.30 -12.40 -11.85
N SER A 2 18.27 -11.92 -11.08
CA SER A 2 19.10 -12.77 -10.22
C SER A 2 18.29 -13.23 -8.98
N ALA A 3 18.72 -14.33 -8.34
CA ALA A 3 18.08 -14.82 -7.12
C ALA A 3 18.17 -13.77 -5.96
N SER A 4 19.22 -12.94 -5.96
CA SER A 4 19.38 -11.86 -4.98
C SER A 4 18.38 -10.72 -5.19
N GLU A 5 18.11 -10.33 -6.44
CA GLU A 5 17.10 -9.31 -6.77
C GLU A 5 15.69 -9.78 -6.41
N GLN A 6 15.39 -11.05 -6.66
CA GLN A 6 14.10 -11.62 -6.29
C GLN A 6 13.91 -11.62 -4.76
N ARG A 7 14.93 -12.03 -4.00
CA ARG A 7 14.91 -11.99 -2.53
C ARG A 7 14.73 -10.56 -2.00
N ALA A 8 15.45 -9.59 -2.56
CA ALA A 8 15.31 -8.19 -2.21
C ALA A 8 13.88 -7.66 -2.49
N GLY A 9 13.28 -8.06 -3.61
CA GLY A 9 11.89 -7.74 -3.94
C GLY A 9 10.90 -8.33 -2.94
N VAL A 10 11.07 -9.61 -2.55
CA VAL A 10 10.20 -10.27 -1.57
C VAL A 10 10.34 -9.61 -0.18
N LEU A 11 11.56 -9.33 0.28
CA LEU A 11 11.77 -8.63 1.54
C LEU A 11 11.11 -7.24 1.52
N ALA A 12 11.24 -6.51 0.42
CA ALA A 12 10.63 -5.20 0.27
C ALA A 12 9.09 -5.26 0.34
N VAL A 13 8.46 -6.19 -0.39
CA VAL A 13 6.99 -6.30 -0.39
C VAL A 13 6.45 -6.78 0.95
N VAL A 14 7.09 -7.74 1.60
CA VAL A 14 6.70 -8.21 2.94
C VAL A 14 6.82 -7.08 3.95
N SER A 15 7.95 -6.36 3.96
CA SER A 15 8.16 -5.21 4.86
C SER A 15 7.13 -4.11 4.61
N ALA A 16 6.82 -3.78 3.34
CA ALA A 16 5.83 -2.76 3.00
C ALA A 16 4.45 -3.09 3.58
N TYR A 17 3.95 -4.32 3.33
CA TYR A 17 2.62 -4.72 3.80
C TYR A 17 2.58 -5.02 5.30
N SER A 18 3.71 -5.38 5.92
CA SER A 18 3.81 -5.46 7.38
C SER A 18 3.66 -4.08 8.03
N VAL A 19 4.33 -3.05 7.49
CA VAL A 19 4.16 -1.68 7.98
C VAL A 19 2.71 -1.22 7.81
N TRP A 20 2.11 -1.42 6.62
CA TRP A 20 0.70 -1.06 6.41
C TRP A 20 -0.25 -1.83 7.32
N GLY A 21 0.02 -3.12 7.59
CA GLY A 21 -0.82 -3.94 8.47
C GLY A 21 -0.84 -3.48 9.93
N VAL A 22 0.23 -2.85 10.42
CA VAL A 22 0.30 -2.29 11.78
C VAL A 22 0.00 -0.78 11.84
N THR A 23 -0.21 -0.13 10.70
CA THR A 23 -0.53 1.31 10.61
C THR A 23 -1.77 1.73 11.40
N PRO A 24 -2.80 0.90 11.65
CA PRO A 24 -3.93 1.27 12.52
C PRO A 24 -3.50 1.73 13.91
N ILE A 25 -2.38 1.21 14.44
CA ILE A 25 -1.83 1.66 15.73
C ILE A 25 -1.42 3.14 15.65
N TYR A 26 -0.72 3.53 14.58
CA TYR A 26 -0.34 4.92 14.35
C TYR A 26 -1.57 5.82 14.23
N TYR A 27 -2.59 5.43 13.46
CA TYR A 27 -3.81 6.24 13.30
C TYR A 27 -4.57 6.44 14.61
N LYS A 28 -4.51 5.47 15.52
CA LYS A 28 -5.07 5.63 16.87
C LYS A 28 -4.30 6.68 17.69
N TRP A 29 -2.97 6.75 17.53
CA TRP A 29 -2.17 7.75 18.25
C TRP A 29 -2.42 9.19 17.76
N VAL A 30 -2.85 9.36 16.51
CA VAL A 30 -3.13 10.69 15.93
C VAL A 30 -4.62 10.99 15.82
N GLU A 31 -5.49 10.28 16.54
CA GLU A 31 -6.95 10.51 16.50
C GLU A 31 -7.39 11.88 17.06
N PHE A 32 -6.49 12.61 17.73
CA PHE A 32 -6.71 13.99 18.17
C PHE A 32 -6.84 14.97 17.00
N ALA A 33 -6.33 14.63 15.82
CA ALA A 33 -6.38 15.44 14.62
C ALA A 33 -7.33 14.84 13.58
N GLY A 34 -7.99 15.72 12.82
CA GLY A 34 -8.87 15.28 11.74
C GLY A 34 -8.12 14.57 10.59
N PRO A 35 -8.79 13.66 9.86
CA PRO A 35 -8.16 12.90 8.78
C PRO A 35 -7.50 13.75 7.69
N LEU A 36 -8.05 14.92 7.36
CA LEU A 36 -7.47 15.85 6.38
C LEU A 36 -6.15 16.43 6.89
N GLU A 37 -6.10 16.81 8.15
CA GLU A 37 -4.91 17.34 8.80
C GLU A 37 -3.79 16.29 8.82
N VAL A 38 -4.11 15.08 9.29
CA VAL A 38 -3.17 13.95 9.28
C VAL A 38 -2.65 13.71 7.87
N SER A 39 -3.52 13.74 6.84
CA SER A 39 -3.12 13.53 5.45
C SER A 39 -2.23 14.65 4.92
N ALA A 40 -2.52 15.91 5.24
CA ALA A 40 -1.70 17.05 4.84
C ALA A 40 -0.30 17.00 5.48
N HIS A 41 -0.22 16.71 6.78
CA HIS A 41 1.06 16.51 7.47
C HIS A 41 1.85 15.34 6.88
N ARG A 42 1.21 14.22 6.60
CA ARG A 42 1.87 13.08 5.96
C ARG A 42 2.51 13.45 4.62
N ILE A 43 1.84 14.27 3.79
CA ILE A 43 2.37 14.74 2.50
C ILE A 43 3.61 15.62 2.73
N VAL A 44 3.52 16.63 3.61
CA VAL A 44 4.63 17.56 3.87
C VAL A 44 5.84 16.80 4.43
N TRP A 45 5.65 16.02 5.49
CA TRP A 45 6.75 15.29 6.14
C TRP A 45 7.32 14.19 5.25
N ALA A 46 6.47 13.51 4.45
CA ALA A 46 6.94 12.53 3.48
C ALA A 46 7.83 13.19 2.43
N LEU A 47 7.45 14.35 1.89
CA LEU A 47 8.27 15.05 0.91
C LEU A 47 9.61 15.48 1.50
N LEU A 48 9.64 16.03 2.71
CA LEU A 48 10.89 16.40 3.40
C LEU A 48 11.83 15.19 3.57
N ILE A 49 11.29 14.05 4.01
CA ILE A 49 12.05 12.81 4.16
C ILE A 49 12.57 12.33 2.81
N LEU A 50 11.75 12.35 1.76
CA LEU A 50 12.13 11.92 0.42
C LEU A 50 13.21 12.84 -0.18
N MET A 51 13.08 14.14 -0.02
CA MET A 51 14.11 15.10 -0.46
C MET A 51 15.41 14.88 0.31
N GLY A 52 15.35 14.65 1.62
CA GLY A 52 16.52 14.24 2.42
C GLY A 52 17.15 12.94 1.91
N LEU A 53 16.35 11.93 1.60
CA LEU A 53 16.81 10.64 1.07
C LEU A 53 17.47 10.78 -0.30
N VAL A 54 16.87 11.56 -1.20
CA VAL A 54 17.42 11.88 -2.54
C VAL A 54 18.76 12.63 -2.40
N ALA A 55 18.84 13.58 -1.47
CA ALA A 55 20.07 14.33 -1.20
C ALA A 55 21.18 13.41 -0.64
N LEU A 56 20.89 12.61 0.38
CA LEU A 56 21.83 11.68 1.01
C LEU A 56 22.35 10.63 0.01
N ARG A 57 21.49 10.15 -0.88
CA ARG A 57 21.86 9.19 -1.95
C ARG A 57 22.47 9.87 -3.17
N ARG A 58 22.60 11.20 -3.18
CA ARG A 58 23.10 12.00 -4.32
C ARG A 58 22.31 11.76 -5.61
N GLN A 59 21.01 11.50 -5.51
CA GLN A 59 20.13 11.13 -6.63
C GLN A 59 19.48 12.34 -7.33
N TRP A 60 19.89 13.58 -7.05
CA TRP A 60 19.38 14.78 -7.73
C TRP A 60 19.55 14.73 -9.25
N HIS A 61 20.60 14.07 -9.71
CA HIS A 61 20.79 13.82 -11.14
C HIS A 61 19.59 13.03 -11.72
N GLY A 62 19.12 11.99 -11.00
CA GLY A 62 17.95 11.21 -11.41
C GLY A 62 16.67 12.04 -11.52
N VAL A 63 16.47 13.01 -10.61
CA VAL A 63 15.31 13.94 -10.69
C VAL A 63 15.42 14.84 -11.92
N ARG A 64 16.63 15.38 -12.21
CA ARG A 64 16.85 16.30 -13.34
C ARG A 64 16.89 15.59 -14.70
N ALA A 65 17.18 14.30 -14.71
CA ALA A 65 17.26 13.50 -15.93
C ALA A 65 15.91 12.93 -16.38
N LEU A 66 14.82 13.16 -15.61
CA LEU A 66 13.48 12.68 -15.97
C LEU A 66 13.03 13.32 -17.30
N SER A 67 12.66 12.46 -18.24
CA SER A 67 12.03 12.88 -19.48
C SER A 67 10.61 13.39 -19.28
N ALA A 68 10.08 14.17 -20.20
CA ALA A 68 8.69 14.63 -20.17
C ALA A 68 7.69 13.46 -20.10
N THR A 69 8.01 12.36 -20.79
CA THR A 69 7.18 11.14 -20.75
C THR A 69 7.17 10.50 -19.36
N GLU A 70 8.33 10.39 -18.70
CA GLU A 70 8.42 9.86 -17.33
C GLU A 70 7.71 10.75 -16.33
N LEU A 71 7.87 12.08 -16.46
CA LEU A 71 7.14 13.06 -15.64
C LEU A 71 5.62 12.91 -15.85
N GLY A 72 5.17 12.70 -17.09
CA GLY A 72 3.76 12.44 -17.41
C GLY A 72 3.24 11.17 -16.69
N TRP A 73 4.00 10.08 -16.72
CA TRP A 73 3.64 8.86 -16.02
C TRP A 73 3.67 9.02 -14.50
N LEU A 74 4.64 9.77 -13.95
CA LEU A 74 4.68 10.11 -12.52
C LEU A 74 3.51 11.01 -12.12
N ALA A 75 3.06 11.91 -12.99
CA ALA A 75 1.86 12.70 -12.75
C ALA A 75 0.60 11.81 -12.70
N VAL A 76 0.48 10.83 -13.61
CA VAL A 76 -0.62 9.85 -13.59
C VAL A 76 -0.58 9.02 -12.31
N SER A 77 0.58 8.47 -11.93
CA SER A 77 0.70 7.67 -10.71
C SER A 77 0.45 8.51 -9.44
N GLY A 78 0.95 9.75 -9.41
CA GLY A 78 0.68 10.71 -8.33
C GLY A 78 -0.81 11.06 -8.23
N ALA A 79 -1.49 11.28 -9.35
CA ALA A 79 -2.93 11.53 -9.38
C ALA A 79 -3.73 10.31 -8.86
N LEU A 80 -3.35 9.08 -9.26
CA LEU A 80 -3.96 7.85 -8.75
C LEU A 80 -3.79 7.73 -7.22
N LEU A 81 -2.58 7.97 -6.73
CA LEU A 81 -2.25 7.89 -5.31
C LEU A 81 -2.99 9.00 -4.52
N PHE A 82 -3.04 10.22 -5.04
CA PHE A 82 -3.76 11.34 -4.43
C PHE A 82 -5.27 11.10 -4.40
N THR A 83 -5.86 10.61 -5.51
CA THR A 83 -7.28 10.21 -5.56
C THR A 83 -7.57 9.11 -4.52
N ASN A 84 -6.69 8.12 -4.41
CA ASN A 84 -6.80 7.07 -3.41
C ASN A 84 -6.88 7.64 -2.00
N TRP A 85 -5.97 8.55 -1.64
CA TRP A 85 -5.96 9.20 -0.33
C TRP A 85 -7.18 10.07 -0.07
N LEU A 86 -7.63 10.84 -1.06
CA LEU A 86 -8.84 11.67 -0.94
C LEU A 86 -10.08 10.83 -0.69
N VAL A 87 -10.27 9.74 -1.48
CA VAL A 87 -11.41 8.84 -1.30
C VAL A 87 -11.35 8.14 0.06
N PHE A 88 -10.15 7.73 0.51
CA PHE A 88 -9.96 7.15 1.82
C PHE A 88 -10.38 8.12 2.94
N VAL A 89 -9.88 9.35 2.91
CA VAL A 89 -10.23 10.38 3.89
C VAL A 89 -11.72 10.71 3.84
N TRP A 90 -12.27 10.88 2.63
CA TRP A 90 -13.69 11.14 2.45
C TRP A 90 -14.54 10.00 3.04
N ALA A 91 -14.18 8.75 2.80
CA ALA A 91 -14.90 7.60 3.33
C ALA A 91 -14.84 7.53 4.85
N LEU A 92 -13.69 7.84 5.48
CA LEU A 92 -13.57 7.93 6.94
C LEU A 92 -14.48 9.00 7.51
N GLN A 93 -14.52 10.21 6.94
CA GLN A 93 -15.34 11.32 7.41
C GLN A 93 -16.84 11.08 7.25
N ASN A 94 -17.23 10.24 6.28
CA ASN A 94 -18.63 9.89 6.02
C ASN A 94 -19.06 8.55 6.67
N GLY A 95 -18.27 8.01 7.61
CA GLY A 95 -18.60 6.79 8.34
C GLY A 95 -18.54 5.50 7.51
N ARG A 96 -17.89 5.54 6.31
CA ARG A 96 -17.80 4.41 5.38
C ARG A 96 -16.53 3.56 5.60
N ILE A 97 -16.12 3.39 6.84
CA ILE A 97 -14.89 2.64 7.20
C ILE A 97 -14.95 1.20 6.70
N VAL A 98 -16.13 0.56 6.77
CA VAL A 98 -16.32 -0.81 6.29
C VAL A 98 -16.04 -0.92 4.79
N GLU A 99 -16.46 0.06 3.98
CA GLU A 99 -16.15 0.09 2.55
C GLU A 99 -14.65 0.20 2.26
N THR A 100 -13.92 1.01 3.06
CA THR A 100 -12.46 1.10 2.89
C THR A 100 -11.78 -0.22 3.20
N SER A 101 -12.24 -0.94 4.22
CA SER A 101 -11.76 -2.27 4.56
C SER A 101 -12.00 -3.27 3.43
N LEU A 102 -13.19 -3.27 2.82
CA LEU A 102 -13.49 -4.08 1.64
C LEU A 102 -12.52 -3.77 0.48
N GLY A 103 -12.15 -2.50 0.30
CA GLY A 103 -11.15 -2.11 -0.68
C GLY A 103 -9.81 -2.82 -0.51
N TYR A 104 -9.36 -3.02 0.73
CA TYR A 104 -8.12 -3.74 1.02
C TYR A 104 -8.21 -5.25 0.72
N TYR A 105 -9.39 -5.85 0.78
CA TYR A 105 -9.59 -7.24 0.36
C TYR A 105 -9.70 -7.37 -1.17
N ILE A 106 -10.31 -6.40 -1.85
CA ILE A 106 -10.49 -6.39 -3.31
C ILE A 106 -9.18 -6.04 -4.04
N ASN A 107 -8.36 -5.16 -3.47
CA ASN A 107 -7.13 -4.65 -4.10
C ASN A 107 -6.16 -5.74 -4.56
N PRO A 108 -5.86 -6.81 -3.79
CA PRO A 108 -5.04 -7.91 -4.25
C PRO A 108 -5.55 -8.56 -5.55
N LEU A 109 -6.86 -8.76 -5.65
CA LEU A 109 -7.49 -9.37 -6.84
C LEU A 109 -7.35 -8.45 -8.06
N ILE A 110 -7.60 -7.16 -7.89
CA ILE A 110 -7.40 -6.14 -8.95
C ILE A 110 -5.92 -6.12 -9.38
N THR A 111 -4.98 -6.11 -8.44
CA THR A 111 -3.54 -6.11 -8.75
C THR A 111 -3.12 -7.33 -9.55
N VAL A 112 -3.60 -8.52 -9.17
CA VAL A 112 -3.36 -9.77 -9.93
C VAL A 112 -3.98 -9.68 -11.33
N ALA A 113 -5.24 -9.24 -11.43
CA ALA A 113 -5.92 -9.08 -12.71
C ALA A 113 -5.18 -8.11 -13.64
N LEU A 114 -4.69 -6.97 -13.13
CA LEU A 114 -3.90 -6.01 -13.90
C LEU A 114 -2.58 -6.62 -14.39
N GLY A 115 -1.91 -7.43 -13.57
CA GLY A 115 -0.71 -8.16 -13.95
C GLY A 115 -0.97 -9.11 -15.13
N VAL A 116 -2.05 -9.89 -15.05
CA VAL A 116 -2.43 -10.82 -16.12
C VAL A 116 -2.86 -10.10 -17.39
N VAL A 117 -3.77 -9.13 -17.27
CA VAL A 117 -4.40 -8.47 -18.44
C VAL A 117 -3.44 -7.50 -19.13
N PHE A 118 -2.74 -6.64 -18.38
CA PHE A 118 -1.94 -5.55 -18.95
C PHE A 118 -0.45 -5.86 -19.11
N LEU A 119 0.09 -6.82 -18.34
CA LEU A 119 1.50 -7.21 -18.41
C LEU A 119 1.69 -8.60 -19.01
N GLY A 120 0.62 -9.34 -19.31
CA GLY A 120 0.69 -10.69 -19.83
C GLY A 120 1.29 -11.69 -18.84
N GLU A 121 1.23 -11.40 -17.55
CA GLU A 121 1.73 -12.31 -16.51
C GLU A 121 0.86 -13.57 -16.49
N ARG A 122 1.50 -14.73 -16.38
CA ARG A 122 0.80 -16.03 -16.38
C ARG A 122 0.70 -16.57 -14.97
N LEU A 123 -0.52 -16.94 -14.58
CA LEU A 123 -0.75 -17.64 -13.33
C LEU A 123 -0.30 -19.09 -13.44
N ARG A 124 0.43 -19.57 -12.44
CA ARG A 124 0.68 -20.99 -12.24
C ARG A 124 -0.53 -21.62 -11.57
N TRP A 125 -0.72 -22.94 -11.75
CA TRP A 125 -1.89 -23.63 -11.18
C TRP A 125 -2.12 -23.34 -9.68
N PRO A 126 -1.11 -23.41 -8.78
CA PRO A 126 -1.31 -23.07 -7.38
C PRO A 126 -1.73 -21.61 -7.16
N GLN A 127 -1.26 -20.67 -8.00
CA GLN A 127 -1.67 -19.28 -7.96
C GLN A 127 -3.12 -19.10 -8.41
N THR A 128 -3.58 -19.88 -9.40
CA THR A 128 -4.98 -19.89 -9.81
C THR A 128 -5.88 -20.39 -8.68
N VAL A 129 -5.50 -21.48 -8.02
CA VAL A 129 -6.23 -22.00 -6.85
C VAL A 129 -6.27 -20.94 -5.73
N ALA A 130 -5.13 -20.33 -5.41
CA ALA A 130 -5.06 -19.28 -4.40
C ALA A 130 -5.94 -18.06 -4.76
N LEU A 131 -5.98 -17.66 -6.03
CA LEU A 131 -6.82 -16.55 -6.50
C LEU A 131 -8.31 -16.88 -6.36
N VAL A 132 -8.72 -18.10 -6.67
CA VAL A 132 -10.12 -18.55 -6.51
C VAL A 132 -10.52 -18.57 -5.03
N LEU A 133 -9.67 -19.12 -4.16
CA LEU A 133 -9.92 -19.13 -2.72
C LEU A 133 -10.04 -17.71 -2.14
N ALA A 134 -9.08 -16.84 -2.45
CA ALA A 134 -9.12 -15.45 -2.02
C ALA A 134 -10.35 -14.72 -2.58
N GLY A 135 -10.68 -14.96 -3.85
CA GLY A 135 -11.86 -14.42 -4.50
C GLY A 135 -13.15 -14.85 -3.81
N ALA A 136 -13.27 -16.12 -3.41
CA ALA A 136 -14.41 -16.60 -2.65
C ALA A 136 -14.55 -15.88 -1.30
N GLY A 137 -13.46 -15.66 -0.57
CA GLY A 137 -13.45 -14.86 0.65
C GLY A 137 -13.90 -13.42 0.43
N VAL A 138 -13.40 -12.77 -0.62
CA VAL A 138 -13.79 -11.39 -0.97
C VAL A 138 -15.27 -11.32 -1.36
N VAL A 139 -15.77 -12.27 -2.13
CA VAL A 139 -17.20 -12.33 -2.50
C VAL A 139 -18.06 -12.47 -1.25
N ASN A 140 -17.67 -13.31 -0.28
CA ASN A 140 -18.37 -13.44 1.00
C ASN A 140 -18.50 -12.07 1.71
N GLU A 141 -17.42 -11.28 1.81
CA GLU A 141 -17.45 -9.95 2.43
C GLU A 141 -18.33 -8.96 1.67
N VAL A 142 -18.24 -8.94 0.34
CA VAL A 142 -19.04 -8.04 -0.51
C VAL A 142 -20.54 -8.39 -0.41
N VAL A 143 -20.88 -9.67 -0.40
CA VAL A 143 -22.26 -10.13 -0.22
C VAL A 143 -22.77 -9.79 1.17
N ALA A 144 -21.98 -10.01 2.21
CA ALA A 144 -22.33 -9.66 3.58
C ALA A 144 -22.53 -8.14 3.77
N PHE A 145 -21.79 -7.32 3.03
CA PHE A 145 -21.96 -5.86 3.03
C PHE A 145 -23.31 -5.42 2.44
N GLY A 146 -23.89 -6.18 1.52
CA GLY A 146 -25.24 -5.97 0.99
C GLY A 146 -25.43 -4.79 0.04
N ALA A 147 -24.34 -4.09 -0.36
CA ALA A 147 -24.38 -2.95 -1.28
C ALA A 147 -23.11 -2.91 -2.13
N LEU A 148 -23.10 -2.10 -3.19
CA LEU A 148 -21.89 -1.87 -3.98
C LEU A 148 -20.90 -1.01 -3.18
N PRO A 149 -19.73 -1.56 -2.77
CA PRO A 149 -18.73 -0.82 -1.98
C PRO A 149 -17.91 0.09 -2.91
N TRP A 150 -18.53 1.14 -3.47
CA TRP A 150 -17.89 1.96 -4.51
C TRP A 150 -16.61 2.67 -4.03
N ALA A 151 -16.56 3.12 -2.75
CA ALA A 151 -15.35 3.70 -2.18
C ALA A 151 -14.23 2.66 -2.11
N GLY A 152 -14.53 1.45 -1.62
CA GLY A 152 -13.58 0.33 -1.61
C GLY A 152 -13.09 -0.06 -2.99
N LEU A 153 -13.98 -0.12 -3.98
CA LEU A 153 -13.64 -0.39 -5.38
C LEU A 153 -12.72 0.71 -5.94
N THR A 154 -13.01 1.98 -5.66
CA THR A 154 -12.16 3.10 -6.09
C THR A 154 -10.78 3.00 -5.48
N LEU A 155 -10.68 2.67 -4.18
CA LEU A 155 -9.38 2.46 -3.51
C LEU A 155 -8.60 1.30 -4.15
N ALA A 156 -9.26 0.17 -4.40
CA ALA A 156 -8.63 -1.00 -5.00
C ALA A 156 -8.15 -0.72 -6.43
N ILE A 157 -8.97 -0.08 -7.25
CA ILE A 157 -8.66 0.25 -8.64
C ILE A 157 -7.52 1.27 -8.72
N THR A 158 -7.62 2.38 -7.99
CA THR A 158 -6.59 3.44 -8.03
C THR A 158 -5.24 2.94 -7.55
N PHE A 159 -5.19 2.15 -6.47
CA PHE A 159 -3.93 1.59 -5.98
C PHE A 159 -3.39 0.47 -6.88
N GLY A 160 -4.26 -0.36 -7.45
CA GLY A 160 -3.86 -1.37 -8.44
C GLY A 160 -3.22 -0.73 -9.68
N PHE A 161 -3.85 0.29 -10.25
CA PHE A 161 -3.28 1.04 -11.39
C PHE A 161 -2.01 1.81 -11.01
N TYR A 162 -1.93 2.37 -9.80
CA TYR A 162 -0.68 2.93 -9.26
C TYR A 162 0.46 1.89 -9.33
N GLY A 163 0.22 0.68 -8.83
CA GLY A 163 1.18 -0.42 -8.91
C GLY A 163 1.58 -0.78 -10.34
N LEU A 164 0.61 -0.81 -11.27
CA LEU A 164 0.85 -1.07 -12.69
C LEU A 164 1.74 0.00 -13.32
N VAL A 165 1.46 1.28 -13.07
CA VAL A 165 2.26 2.40 -13.60
C VAL A 165 3.66 2.35 -13.02
N ARG A 166 3.80 2.19 -11.70
CA ARG A 166 5.11 2.08 -11.01
C ARG A 166 5.97 0.94 -11.56
N LYS A 167 5.34 -0.17 -11.91
CA LYS A 167 6.05 -1.29 -12.53
C LYS A 167 6.56 -0.99 -13.94
N ARG A 168 5.82 -0.19 -14.72
CA ARG A 168 6.21 0.15 -16.09
C ARG A 168 7.32 1.17 -16.20
N ILE A 169 7.31 2.19 -15.34
CA ILE A 169 8.23 3.35 -15.47
C ILE A 169 9.64 3.10 -14.95
N ARG A 170 9.86 2.07 -14.11
CA ARG A 170 11.17 1.64 -13.59
C ARG A 170 12.07 2.76 -13.04
N ILE A 171 11.49 3.85 -12.56
CA ILE A 171 12.21 4.97 -11.93
C ILE A 171 12.58 4.56 -10.50
N ASP A 172 13.72 5.09 -10.01
CA ASP A 172 14.10 4.90 -8.60
C ASP A 172 12.92 5.23 -7.66
N SER A 173 12.76 4.43 -6.62
CA SER A 173 11.60 4.50 -5.75
C SER A 173 11.48 5.83 -5.02
N ALA A 174 12.61 6.37 -4.53
CA ALA A 174 12.62 7.64 -3.78
C ALA A 174 12.43 8.84 -4.71
N VAL A 175 13.08 8.82 -5.89
CA VAL A 175 12.92 9.86 -6.91
C VAL A 175 11.47 9.94 -7.38
N GLY A 176 10.90 8.81 -7.80
CA GLY A 176 9.54 8.78 -8.32
C GLY A 176 8.51 9.18 -7.25
N LEU A 177 8.60 8.63 -6.02
CA LEU A 177 7.69 8.99 -4.95
C LEU A 177 7.85 10.46 -4.52
N GLY A 178 9.07 11.01 -4.58
CA GLY A 178 9.31 12.44 -4.33
C GLY A 178 8.56 13.34 -5.31
N VAL A 179 8.57 13.01 -6.60
CA VAL A 179 7.80 13.74 -7.62
C VAL A 179 6.30 13.58 -7.39
N GLU A 180 5.81 12.35 -7.20
CA GLU A 180 4.40 12.04 -6.93
C GLU A 180 3.87 12.81 -5.70
N THR A 181 4.62 12.78 -4.58
CA THR A 181 4.25 13.49 -3.35
C THR A 181 4.33 15.02 -3.53
N GLY A 182 5.32 15.50 -4.31
CA GLY A 182 5.46 16.92 -4.64
C GLY A 182 4.24 17.49 -5.38
N LEU A 183 3.56 16.68 -6.20
CA LEU A 183 2.33 17.10 -6.87
C LEU A 183 1.16 17.32 -5.91
N ALA A 184 1.12 16.62 -4.77
CA ALA A 184 0.09 16.80 -3.74
C ALA A 184 0.42 17.95 -2.75
N LEU A 185 1.68 18.41 -2.72
CA LEU A 185 2.15 19.43 -1.76
C LEU A 185 1.35 20.74 -1.80
N PRO A 186 1.00 21.34 -2.97
CA PRO A 186 0.26 22.58 -3.00
C PRO A 186 -1.08 22.49 -2.26
N VAL A 187 -1.79 21.37 -2.41
CA VAL A 187 -3.08 21.13 -1.74
C VAL A 187 -2.89 20.96 -0.24
N ALA A 188 -1.86 20.21 0.18
CA ALA A 188 -1.54 20.02 1.59
C ALA A 188 -1.17 21.36 2.27
N LEU A 189 -0.32 22.17 1.64
CA LEU A 189 0.08 23.47 2.17
C LEU A 189 -1.09 24.45 2.22
N ALA A 190 -1.96 24.47 1.19
CA ALA A 190 -3.15 25.31 1.19
C ALA A 190 -4.08 24.97 2.37
N TYR A 191 -4.29 23.68 2.64
CA TYR A 191 -5.10 23.23 3.78
C TYR A 191 -4.46 23.61 5.12
N LEU A 192 -3.17 23.37 5.32
CA LEU A 192 -2.48 23.73 6.56
C LEU A 192 -2.42 25.25 6.77
N ALA A 193 -2.22 26.03 5.71
CA ALA A 193 -2.28 27.49 5.77
C ALA A 193 -3.68 28.00 6.14
N TRP A 194 -4.72 27.36 5.63
CA TRP A 194 -6.11 27.67 5.98
C TRP A 194 -6.38 27.40 7.46
N GLN A 195 -5.94 26.26 8.01
CA GLN A 195 -6.04 25.95 9.45
C GLN A 195 -5.27 26.99 10.29
N ALA A 196 -4.03 27.32 9.89
CA ALA A 196 -3.20 28.30 10.60
C ALA A 196 -3.85 29.69 10.64
N ALA A 197 -4.48 30.13 9.54
CA ALA A 197 -5.21 31.40 9.47
C ALA A 197 -6.42 31.43 10.43
N ARG A 198 -6.93 30.28 10.84
CA ARG A 198 -8.03 30.13 11.82
C ARG A 198 -7.52 29.89 13.25
N SER A 199 -6.20 29.91 13.45
CA SER A 199 -5.56 29.52 14.72
C SER A 199 -5.92 28.10 15.16
N GLU A 200 -6.11 27.19 14.20
CA GLU A 200 -6.45 25.78 14.38
C GLU A 200 -5.27 24.90 13.94
N GLY A 201 -5.35 23.60 14.27
CA GLY A 201 -4.40 22.58 13.83
C GLY A 201 -3.23 22.36 14.79
N SER A 202 -2.72 21.10 14.75
CA SER A 202 -1.71 20.62 15.70
C SER A 202 -0.38 21.36 15.67
N MET A 203 -0.06 22.03 14.54
CA MET A 203 1.15 22.88 14.46
C MET A 203 1.04 24.17 15.26
N ILE A 204 -0.17 24.64 15.54
CA ILE A 204 -0.45 25.90 16.25
C ILE A 204 -0.86 25.63 17.70
N THR A 205 -1.77 24.69 17.89
CA THR A 205 -2.40 24.42 19.20
C THR A 205 -1.88 23.17 19.88
N GLY A 206 -1.18 22.32 19.14
CA GLY A 206 -0.71 21.02 19.63
C GLY A 206 0.53 21.09 20.52
N SER A 207 0.68 20.09 21.34
CA SER A 207 1.91 19.87 22.12
C SER A 207 3.07 19.41 21.21
N GLY A 208 4.32 19.55 21.69
CA GLY A 208 5.48 19.04 20.96
C GLY A 208 5.42 17.54 20.66
N GLY A 209 4.76 16.75 21.50
CA GLY A 209 4.51 15.32 21.27
C GLY A 209 3.55 15.08 20.10
N GLU A 210 2.46 15.85 20.01
CA GLU A 210 1.50 15.76 18.90
C GLU A 210 2.14 16.15 17.57
N VAL A 211 2.95 17.21 17.55
CA VAL A 211 3.72 17.60 16.36
C VAL A 211 4.70 16.49 15.94
N ALA A 212 5.38 15.86 16.89
CA ALA A 212 6.27 14.73 16.60
C ALA A 212 5.51 13.52 16.04
N LEU A 213 4.31 13.22 16.55
CA LEU A 213 3.43 12.16 15.99
C LEU A 213 2.99 12.49 14.57
N MET A 214 2.66 13.76 14.27
CA MET A 214 2.36 14.20 12.90
C MET A 214 3.57 14.02 11.97
N ALA A 215 4.79 14.35 12.44
CA ALA A 215 6.01 14.14 11.68
C ALA A 215 6.29 12.65 11.40
N LEU A 216 6.01 11.77 12.38
CA LEU A 216 6.11 10.32 12.23
C LEU A 216 5.24 9.80 11.07
N GLY A 217 4.12 10.46 10.78
CA GLY A 217 3.27 10.16 9.63
C GLY A 217 3.99 10.19 8.29
N GLY A 218 5.01 11.03 8.15
CA GLY A 218 5.89 11.03 6.99
C GLY A 218 6.63 9.70 6.83
N LEU A 219 7.21 9.15 7.90
CA LEU A 219 7.89 7.85 7.89
C LEU A 219 6.91 6.70 7.60
N VAL A 220 5.75 6.70 8.27
CA VAL A 220 4.69 5.72 8.06
C VAL A 220 4.19 5.72 6.60
N THR A 221 4.33 6.84 5.90
CA THR A 221 4.01 6.97 4.48
C THR A 221 5.18 6.55 3.58
N VAL A 222 6.38 7.08 3.82
CA VAL A 222 7.54 6.90 2.93
C VAL A 222 8.05 5.47 2.95
N ILE A 223 8.20 4.87 4.13
CA ILE A 223 8.80 3.54 4.27
C ILE A 223 8.05 2.50 3.43
N PRO A 224 6.73 2.28 3.61
CA PRO A 224 6.04 1.24 2.85
C PRO A 224 5.91 1.57 1.37
N LEU A 225 5.73 2.85 0.97
CA LEU A 225 5.62 3.24 -0.43
C LEU A 225 6.94 3.09 -1.20
N VAL A 226 8.07 3.45 -0.59
CA VAL A 226 9.40 3.23 -1.20
C VAL A 226 9.69 1.73 -1.35
N LEU A 227 9.36 0.94 -0.33
CA LEU A 227 9.51 -0.52 -0.36
C LEU A 227 8.59 -1.16 -1.39
N PHE A 228 7.33 -0.72 -1.48
CA PHE A 228 6.39 -1.17 -2.50
C PHE A 228 6.89 -0.86 -3.92
N ALA A 229 7.32 0.38 -4.18
CA ALA A 229 7.87 0.75 -5.47
C ALA A 229 9.15 -0.03 -5.81
N ALA A 230 10.00 -0.29 -4.82
CA ALA A 230 11.19 -1.13 -4.99
C ALA A 230 10.80 -2.60 -5.31
N ALA A 231 9.74 -3.11 -4.71
CA ALA A 231 9.19 -4.44 -5.00
C ALA A 231 8.57 -4.49 -6.41
N ALA A 232 7.80 -3.47 -6.81
CA ALA A 232 7.17 -3.38 -8.13
C ALA A 232 8.21 -3.42 -9.27
N ASN A 233 9.38 -2.82 -9.04
CA ASN A 233 10.49 -2.89 -9.99
C ASN A 233 11.12 -4.29 -10.12
N ARG A 234 10.91 -5.18 -9.14
CA ARG A 234 11.58 -6.49 -9.01
C ARG A 234 10.67 -7.70 -9.10
N LEU A 235 9.41 -7.58 -8.76
CA LEU A 235 8.46 -8.70 -8.71
C LEU A 235 7.37 -8.54 -9.78
N SER A 236 6.72 -9.64 -10.14
CA SER A 236 5.48 -9.58 -10.92
C SER A 236 4.35 -8.97 -10.10
N LEU A 237 3.37 -8.34 -10.76
CA LEU A 237 2.18 -7.81 -10.08
C LEU A 237 1.34 -8.94 -9.47
N VAL A 238 1.33 -10.12 -10.09
CA VAL A 238 0.69 -11.32 -9.53
C VAL A 238 1.28 -11.65 -8.15
N VAL A 239 2.61 -11.68 -8.03
CA VAL A 239 3.28 -11.96 -6.74
C VAL A 239 3.00 -10.86 -5.74
N ILE A 240 3.08 -9.59 -6.13
CA ILE A 240 2.77 -8.45 -5.26
C ILE A 240 1.32 -8.54 -4.76
N GLY A 241 0.37 -8.84 -5.66
CA GLY A 241 -1.04 -8.97 -5.31
C GLY A 241 -1.30 -9.99 -4.20
N PHE A 242 -0.63 -11.13 -4.24
CA PHE A 242 -0.75 -12.11 -3.15
C PHE A 242 -0.16 -11.63 -1.83
N PHE A 243 0.98 -10.93 -1.85
CA PHE A 243 1.55 -10.35 -0.62
C PHE A 243 0.69 -9.23 -0.03
N GLN A 244 -0.19 -8.60 -0.80
CA GLN A 244 -1.12 -7.57 -0.29
C GLN A 244 -2.06 -8.10 0.81
N PHE A 245 -2.42 -9.40 0.77
CA PHE A 245 -3.25 -10.00 1.83
C PHE A 245 -2.57 -10.02 3.21
N LEU A 246 -1.26 -9.78 3.28
CA LEU A 246 -0.55 -9.66 4.55
C LEU A 246 -1.04 -8.46 5.39
N ALA A 247 -1.31 -7.32 4.75
CA ALA A 247 -1.77 -6.13 5.46
C ALA A 247 -3.13 -6.35 6.17
N PRO A 248 -4.22 -6.78 5.51
CA PRO A 248 -5.48 -7.03 6.20
C PRO A 248 -5.38 -8.15 7.24
N THR A 249 -4.53 -9.16 7.02
CA THR A 249 -4.27 -10.20 8.03
C THR A 249 -3.65 -9.60 9.29
N LEU A 250 -2.61 -8.78 9.17
CA LEU A 250 -1.98 -8.12 10.31
C LEU A 250 -2.91 -7.11 10.98
N THR A 251 -3.70 -6.36 10.19
CA THR A 251 -4.72 -5.45 10.72
C THR A 251 -5.75 -6.19 11.56
N LEU A 252 -6.22 -7.37 11.12
CA LEU A 252 -7.10 -8.22 11.91
C LEU A 252 -6.46 -8.64 13.23
N LEU A 253 -5.20 -9.09 13.19
CA LEU A 253 -4.47 -9.48 14.40
C LEU A 253 -4.30 -8.29 15.37
N VAL A 254 -3.99 -7.10 14.87
CA VAL A 254 -3.95 -5.87 15.67
C VAL A 254 -5.33 -5.57 16.27
N ALA A 255 -6.41 -5.65 15.49
CA ALA A 255 -7.76 -5.43 15.99
C ALA A 255 -8.15 -6.43 17.09
N ALA A 256 -7.90 -7.71 16.87
CA ALA A 256 -8.26 -8.77 17.80
C ALA A 256 -7.41 -8.78 19.09
N PHE A 257 -6.08 -8.70 18.95
CA PHE A 257 -5.14 -8.92 20.07
C PHE A 257 -4.72 -7.62 20.77
N TYR A 258 -4.62 -6.52 20.04
CA TYR A 258 -4.19 -5.25 20.63
C TYR A 258 -5.38 -4.38 21.05
N TYR A 259 -6.45 -4.33 20.24
CA TYR A 259 -7.66 -3.57 20.55
C TYR A 259 -8.78 -4.42 21.17
N HIS A 260 -8.59 -5.73 21.31
CA HIS A 260 -9.58 -6.67 21.87
C HIS A 260 -10.95 -6.58 21.20
N GLN A 261 -10.98 -6.26 19.91
CA GLN A 261 -12.21 -6.20 19.14
C GLN A 261 -12.69 -7.60 18.77
N PRO A 262 -13.97 -7.91 18.92
CA PRO A 262 -14.51 -9.21 18.51
C PRO A 262 -14.46 -9.33 16.97
N ILE A 263 -14.04 -10.52 16.50
CA ILE A 263 -14.07 -10.86 15.07
C ILE A 263 -15.50 -11.34 14.76
N ALA A 264 -16.14 -10.72 13.76
CA ALA A 264 -17.47 -11.14 13.32
C ALA A 264 -17.43 -12.54 12.68
N ASP A 265 -18.50 -13.34 12.87
CA ASP A 265 -18.53 -14.73 12.38
C ASP A 265 -18.27 -14.87 10.88
N GLY A 266 -18.80 -13.95 10.06
CA GLY A 266 -18.55 -13.91 8.60
C GLY A 266 -17.08 -13.69 8.23
N GLN A 267 -16.33 -12.97 9.06
CA GLN A 267 -14.92 -12.69 8.81
C GLN A 267 -14.01 -13.92 8.93
N TRP A 268 -14.39 -14.88 9.80
CA TRP A 268 -13.62 -16.13 9.90
C TRP A 268 -13.59 -16.92 8.60
N LEU A 269 -14.71 -16.94 7.85
CA LEU A 269 -14.74 -17.58 6.54
C LEU A 269 -13.83 -16.86 5.54
N THR A 270 -13.90 -15.53 5.48
CA THR A 270 -13.07 -14.71 4.61
C THR A 270 -11.59 -14.90 4.89
N PHE A 271 -11.18 -14.77 6.15
CA PHE A 271 -9.78 -14.97 6.53
C PHE A 271 -9.32 -16.41 6.35
N GLY A 272 -10.18 -17.39 6.63
CA GLY A 272 -9.92 -18.80 6.37
C GLY A 272 -9.59 -19.05 4.89
N CYS A 273 -10.36 -18.49 3.96
CA CYS A 273 -10.11 -18.55 2.53
C CYS A 273 -8.79 -17.86 2.14
N ILE A 274 -8.52 -16.67 2.69
CA ILE A 274 -7.29 -15.92 2.41
C ILE A 274 -6.06 -16.68 2.94
N TRP A 275 -6.13 -17.20 4.16
CA TRP A 275 -5.01 -17.97 4.74
C TRP A 275 -4.77 -19.30 4.03
N ALA A 276 -5.83 -19.96 3.56
CA ALA A 276 -5.70 -21.15 2.69
C ALA A 276 -5.02 -20.78 1.36
N ALA A 277 -5.39 -19.64 0.76
CA ALA A 277 -4.71 -19.14 -0.44
C ALA A 277 -3.23 -18.86 -0.20
N LEU A 278 -2.88 -18.15 0.86
CA LEU A 278 -1.48 -17.88 1.24
C LEU A 278 -0.71 -19.16 1.58
N GLY A 279 -1.35 -20.12 2.25
CA GLY A 279 -0.79 -21.44 2.55
C GLY A 279 -0.44 -22.21 1.28
N THR A 280 -1.32 -22.20 0.28
CA THR A 280 -1.10 -22.85 -1.04
C THR A 280 0.15 -22.28 -1.72
N LEU A 281 0.33 -20.95 -1.72
CA LEU A 281 1.48 -20.29 -2.33
C LEU A 281 2.78 -20.54 -1.56
N SER A 282 2.69 -20.55 -0.22
CA SER A 282 3.83 -20.83 0.64
C SER A 282 4.32 -22.27 0.43
N ALA A 283 3.41 -23.23 0.36
CA ALA A 283 3.72 -24.64 0.07
C ALA A 283 4.39 -24.81 -1.30
N GLU A 284 3.88 -24.12 -2.34
CA GLU A 284 4.50 -24.13 -3.67
C GLU A 284 5.94 -23.58 -3.62
N SER A 285 6.14 -22.45 -2.98
CA SER A 285 7.46 -21.80 -2.87
C SER A 285 8.48 -22.71 -2.15
N LEU A 286 8.07 -23.33 -1.05
CA LEU A 286 8.89 -24.30 -0.33
C LEU A 286 9.22 -25.52 -1.21
N HIS A 287 8.23 -26.08 -1.90
CA HIS A 287 8.44 -27.24 -2.76
C HIS A 287 9.43 -26.94 -3.89
N GLN A 288 9.35 -25.78 -4.53
CA GLN A 288 10.31 -25.35 -5.55
C GLN A 288 11.72 -25.19 -4.99
N SER A 289 11.86 -24.59 -3.80
CA SER A 289 13.16 -24.42 -3.17
C SER A 289 13.82 -25.76 -2.79
N TRP A 290 13.01 -26.74 -2.36
CA TRP A 290 13.46 -28.10 -2.07
C TRP A 290 13.90 -28.85 -3.31
N ARG A 291 13.19 -28.73 -4.42
CA ARG A 291 13.57 -29.32 -5.70
C ARG A 291 14.91 -28.78 -6.20
N LEU A 292 15.10 -27.46 -6.15
CA LEU A 292 16.37 -26.82 -6.56
C LEU A 292 17.55 -27.29 -5.69
N ARG A 293 17.39 -27.38 -4.37
CA ARG A 293 18.43 -27.88 -3.46
C ARG A 293 18.80 -29.35 -3.76
N ARG A 294 17.81 -30.21 -4.05
CA ARG A 294 18.08 -31.63 -4.38
C ARG A 294 18.83 -31.78 -5.70
N HIS A 295 18.63 -30.90 -6.68
CA HIS A 295 19.40 -30.90 -7.92
C HIS A 295 20.85 -30.48 -7.71
N LEU A 296 21.11 -29.46 -6.87
CA LEU A 296 22.46 -28.98 -6.55
C LEU A 296 23.29 -29.95 -5.70
N VAL A 297 22.67 -30.84 -4.95
CA VAL A 297 23.36 -31.86 -4.12
C VAL A 297 23.68 -33.12 -4.95
N ARG A 298 23.10 -33.26 -6.16
CA ARG A 298 23.33 -34.41 -7.06
C ARG A 298 24.35 -34.12 -8.18
N LEU A 299 24.87 -32.91 -8.27
CA LEU A 299 25.99 -32.46 -9.10
C LEU A 299 27.27 -32.38 -8.28
#